data_17b826f7001b8d12cf329e0ac3df7bdf
#
_entry.id   17b826f7001b8d12cf329e0ac3df7bdf
#
_cell.length_a   1.000
_cell.length_b   1.000
_cell.length_c   1.000
_cell.angle_alpha   90.00
_cell.angle_beta   90.00
_cell.angle_gamma   90.00
#
_symmetry.space_group_name_H-M   'P 1'
#
loop_
_entity.id
_entity.type
_entity.pdbx_description
1 polymer ?
#
loop_
_entity_poly.entity_id
_entity_poly.type
_entity_poly.pdbx_seq_one_letter_code
_entity_poly.pdbx_strand_id
1 'polypeptide(L)'
;ELGGTVTSGIVSALNRSVSIQSSSSVNTMSLIQMDASVSPGNSGGGLFNMNGELIGIVNAKSSSSDAEGLGFAIPINDAIKVAQDLLENGYVTGRPYMGITYLAVNDAQTAAQLGVNAYGIYVMDVVSGGPADKAGLKAGDRIVSIDNTEVAQKTDLGTLMQEHSAGDTLSITVARDGQMQTVSLTLGEKNASNSGNGTNGASRQEKSAESAPQQNPQG
;
A
#
# COMPACT_ATOMS: atom_id res chain seq x y z
N GLU A 1 -12.30 -16.43 -18.84
CA GLU A 1 -11.20 -15.45 -18.91
C GLU A 1 -11.01 -15.04 -20.36
N LEU A 2 -10.92 -13.73 -20.63
CA LEU A 2 -10.76 -13.17 -21.98
C LEU A 2 -9.26 -12.99 -22.32
N GLY A 3 -8.43 -14.01 -22.06
CA GLY A 3 -7.02 -14.00 -22.42
C GLY A 3 -6.81 -13.79 -23.91
N GLY A 4 -5.87 -12.88 -24.28
CA GLY A 4 -5.57 -12.56 -25.68
C GLY A 4 -6.50 -11.54 -26.34
N THR A 5 -7.46 -10.95 -25.59
CA THR A 5 -8.31 -9.88 -26.12
C THR A 5 -7.52 -8.59 -26.32
N VAL A 6 -7.63 -8.00 -27.51
CA VAL A 6 -7.12 -6.68 -27.84
C VAL A 6 -8.29 -5.73 -27.95
N THR A 7 -8.17 -4.57 -27.32
CA THR A 7 -9.14 -3.47 -27.41
C THR A 7 -8.46 -2.21 -27.94
N SER A 8 -9.21 -1.32 -28.54
CA SER A 8 -8.71 -0.04 -29.03
C SER A 8 -9.60 1.11 -28.56
N GLY A 9 -9.03 2.30 -28.49
CA GLY A 9 -9.70 3.51 -28.08
C GLY A 9 -8.76 4.71 -28.20
N ILE A 10 -9.10 5.80 -27.52
CA ILE A 10 -8.30 7.02 -27.50
C ILE A 10 -7.88 7.36 -26.07
N VAL A 11 -6.75 8.06 -25.93
CA VAL A 11 -6.34 8.64 -24.65
C VAL A 11 -7.25 9.84 -24.36
N SER A 12 -8.05 9.74 -23.30
CA SER A 12 -9.04 10.75 -22.92
C SER A 12 -8.49 11.79 -21.96
N ALA A 13 -7.47 11.43 -21.16
CA ALA A 13 -6.76 12.35 -20.26
C ALA A 13 -5.39 11.82 -19.88
N LEU A 14 -4.47 12.74 -19.57
CA LEU A 14 -3.18 12.46 -18.95
C LEU A 14 -3.19 12.95 -17.49
N ASN A 15 -2.35 12.33 -16.66
CA ASN A 15 -2.15 12.71 -15.25
C ASN A 15 -3.45 12.73 -14.43
N ARG A 16 -4.37 11.78 -14.71
CA ARG A 16 -5.60 11.65 -13.93
C ARG A 16 -5.29 11.07 -12.55
N SER A 17 -5.53 11.86 -11.52
CA SER A 17 -5.44 11.38 -10.13
C SER A 17 -6.56 10.38 -9.86
N VAL A 18 -6.19 9.14 -9.55
CA VAL A 18 -7.11 8.05 -9.23
C VAL A 18 -6.71 7.44 -7.90
N SER A 19 -7.62 7.44 -6.93
CA SER A 19 -7.42 6.80 -5.64
C SER A 19 -7.83 5.33 -5.74
N ILE A 20 -6.87 4.43 -5.55
CA ILE A 20 -7.08 2.98 -5.54
C ILE A 20 -7.10 2.51 -4.10
N GLN A 21 -8.27 2.08 -3.63
CA GLN A 21 -8.42 1.49 -2.30
C GLN A 21 -8.00 0.02 -2.32
N SER A 22 -7.10 -0.35 -1.42
CA SER A 22 -6.83 -1.74 -1.05
C SER A 22 -7.25 -1.98 0.39
N SER A 23 -7.33 -3.23 0.82
CA SER A 23 -7.66 -3.59 2.22
C SER A 23 -6.71 -2.95 3.24
N SER A 24 -5.47 -2.65 2.82
CA SER A 24 -4.41 -2.15 3.69
C SER A 24 -3.98 -0.71 3.41
N SER A 25 -4.33 -0.10 2.26
CA SER A 25 -3.88 1.26 1.91
C SER A 25 -4.82 1.92 0.91
N VAL A 26 -4.81 3.24 0.90
CA VAL A 26 -5.33 4.05 -0.22
C VAL A 26 -4.09 4.62 -0.93
N ASN A 27 -3.97 4.32 -2.22
CA ASN A 27 -2.89 4.86 -3.05
C ASN A 27 -3.50 5.76 -4.11
N THR A 28 -3.06 7.00 -4.17
CA THR A 28 -3.39 7.91 -5.26
C THR A 28 -2.32 7.80 -6.32
N MET A 29 -2.73 7.54 -7.55
CA MET A 29 -1.83 7.37 -8.69
C MET A 29 -2.22 8.35 -9.79
N SER A 30 -1.20 8.87 -10.48
CA SER A 30 -1.37 9.66 -11.70
C SER A 30 -1.40 8.72 -12.90
N LEU A 31 -2.55 8.57 -13.55
CA LEU A 31 -2.78 7.57 -14.58
C LEU A 31 -3.13 8.21 -15.93
N ILE A 32 -2.89 7.46 -17.01
CA ILE A 32 -3.44 7.71 -18.34
C ILE A 32 -4.88 7.21 -18.32
N GLN A 33 -5.84 8.05 -18.67
CA GLN A 33 -7.24 7.68 -18.88
C GLN A 33 -7.50 7.40 -20.36
N MET A 34 -8.26 6.37 -20.66
CA MET A 34 -8.64 5.97 -22.02
C MET A 34 -10.08 5.44 -22.05
N ASP A 35 -10.69 5.42 -23.22
CA ASP A 35 -12.01 4.83 -23.47
C ASP A 35 -11.95 3.40 -24.02
N ALA A 36 -10.73 2.88 -24.28
CA ALA A 36 -10.54 1.46 -24.61
C ALA A 36 -11.09 0.57 -23.49
N SER A 37 -11.87 -0.43 -23.85
CA SER A 37 -12.48 -1.33 -22.87
C SER A 37 -11.43 -2.09 -22.07
N VAL A 38 -11.44 -1.93 -20.75
CA VAL A 38 -10.63 -2.70 -19.79
C VAL A 38 -11.54 -3.69 -19.07
N SER A 39 -11.17 -4.96 -19.10
CA SER A 39 -11.88 -6.06 -18.46
C SER A 39 -10.91 -6.94 -17.67
N PRO A 40 -11.40 -7.77 -16.74
CA PRO A 40 -10.56 -8.77 -16.09
C PRO A 40 -9.83 -9.62 -17.14
N GLY A 41 -8.50 -9.67 -17.05
CA GLY A 41 -7.61 -10.30 -18.03
C GLY A 41 -6.76 -9.31 -18.84
N ASN A 42 -7.16 -8.03 -18.94
CA ASN A 42 -6.35 -6.99 -19.60
C ASN A 42 -5.35 -6.30 -18.63
N SER A 43 -5.60 -6.37 -17.33
CA SER A 43 -4.70 -5.77 -16.32
C SER A 43 -3.30 -6.39 -16.39
N GLY A 44 -2.26 -5.53 -16.39
CA GLY A 44 -0.88 -5.93 -16.63
C GLY A 44 -0.48 -5.97 -18.11
N GLY A 45 -1.44 -5.86 -19.04
CA GLY A 45 -1.19 -5.74 -20.48
C GLY A 45 -0.58 -4.40 -20.87
N GLY A 46 0.11 -4.35 -21.99
CA GLY A 46 0.70 -3.13 -22.53
C GLY A 46 -0.34 -2.25 -23.21
N LEU A 47 -0.25 -0.94 -22.98
CA LEU A 47 -0.93 0.08 -23.77
C LEU A 47 0.04 0.59 -24.83
N PHE A 48 -0.29 0.41 -26.11
CA PHE A 48 0.54 0.80 -27.23
C PHE A 48 -0.08 1.94 -28.02
N ASN A 49 0.75 2.83 -28.56
CA ASN A 49 0.30 3.84 -29.51
C ASN A 49 0.25 3.26 -30.95
N MET A 50 -0.15 4.10 -31.91
CA MET A 50 -0.25 3.70 -33.32
C MET A 50 1.10 3.38 -33.99
N ASN A 51 2.23 3.75 -33.37
CA ASN A 51 3.56 3.43 -33.85
C ASN A 51 4.09 2.09 -33.27
N GLY A 52 3.29 1.42 -32.42
CA GLY A 52 3.71 0.20 -31.71
C GLY A 52 4.58 0.46 -30.48
N GLU A 53 4.67 1.71 -30.02
CA GLU A 53 5.45 2.06 -28.82
C GLU A 53 4.62 1.81 -27.58
N LEU A 54 5.23 1.17 -26.57
CA LEU A 54 4.62 0.95 -25.26
C LEU A 54 4.56 2.28 -24.50
N ILE A 55 3.35 2.78 -24.22
CA ILE A 55 3.11 4.06 -23.55
C ILE A 55 2.58 3.91 -22.12
N GLY A 56 2.14 2.71 -21.75
CA GLY A 56 1.65 2.45 -20.40
C GLY A 56 1.39 0.99 -20.13
N ILE A 57 1.09 0.68 -18.86
CA ILE A 57 0.67 -0.64 -18.39
C ILE A 57 -0.77 -0.53 -17.90
N VAL A 58 -1.67 -1.32 -18.49
CA VAL A 58 -3.10 -1.35 -18.10
C VAL A 58 -3.21 -1.78 -16.65
N ASN A 59 -3.81 -0.93 -15.81
CA ASN A 59 -3.90 -1.21 -14.39
C ASN A 59 -5.29 -1.73 -14.00
N ALA A 60 -6.31 -0.90 -14.12
CA ALA A 60 -7.63 -1.24 -13.61
C ALA A 60 -8.73 -0.46 -14.31
N LYS A 61 -9.94 -1.00 -14.20
CA LYS A 61 -11.17 -0.26 -14.36
C LYS A 61 -11.48 0.43 -13.02
N SER A 62 -11.88 1.70 -13.05
CA SER A 62 -12.41 2.34 -11.84
C SER A 62 -13.60 1.53 -11.32
N SER A 63 -13.59 1.19 -10.03
CA SER A 63 -14.69 0.46 -9.37
C SER A 63 -15.87 1.37 -9.02
N SER A 64 -15.81 2.68 -9.31
CA SER A 64 -16.93 3.58 -9.12
C SER A 64 -18.00 3.32 -10.19
N SER A 65 -19.27 3.23 -9.77
CA SER A 65 -20.44 3.04 -10.64
C SER A 65 -20.56 4.11 -11.74
N ASP A 66 -19.91 5.25 -11.57
CA ASP A 66 -19.95 6.40 -12.49
C ASP A 66 -18.84 6.37 -13.57
N ALA A 67 -18.02 5.31 -13.60
CA ALA A 67 -16.86 5.20 -14.49
C ALA A 67 -17.01 4.06 -15.53
N GLU A 68 -18.25 3.71 -15.91
CA GLU A 68 -18.46 2.76 -16.99
C GLU A 68 -17.82 3.27 -18.29
N GLY A 69 -16.98 2.44 -18.91
CA GLY A 69 -16.27 2.79 -20.14
C GLY A 69 -14.95 3.53 -19.96
N LEU A 70 -14.48 3.77 -18.72
CA LEU A 70 -13.17 4.38 -18.48
C LEU A 70 -12.14 3.30 -18.15
N GLY A 71 -11.04 3.29 -18.91
CA GLY A 71 -9.84 2.51 -18.65
C GLY A 71 -8.71 3.38 -18.10
N PHE A 72 -7.83 2.77 -17.32
CA PHE A 72 -6.66 3.45 -16.76
C PHE A 72 -5.39 2.65 -16.97
N ALA A 73 -4.30 3.36 -17.28
CA ALA A 73 -2.98 2.79 -17.42
C ALA A 73 -1.92 3.59 -16.65
N ILE A 74 -0.96 2.89 -16.07
CA ILE A 74 0.22 3.50 -15.46
C ILE A 74 1.11 4.01 -16.59
N PRO A 75 1.56 5.28 -16.59
CA PRO A 75 2.49 5.79 -17.58
C PRO A 75 3.76 4.95 -17.64
N ILE A 76 4.26 4.66 -18.84
CA ILE A 76 5.43 3.79 -19.00
C ILE A 76 6.67 4.36 -18.31
N ASN A 77 6.83 5.67 -18.28
CA ASN A 77 7.97 6.32 -17.62
C ASN A 77 8.02 6.02 -16.11
N ASP A 78 6.86 5.89 -15.46
CA ASP A 78 6.77 5.54 -14.04
C ASP A 78 6.96 4.03 -13.84
N ALA A 79 6.38 3.22 -14.74
CA ALA A 79 6.52 1.77 -14.70
C ALA A 79 7.99 1.32 -14.90
N ILE A 80 8.76 1.97 -15.79
CA ILE A 80 10.19 1.67 -16.03
C ILE A 80 11.00 1.94 -14.77
N LYS A 81 10.78 3.07 -14.07
CA LYS A 81 11.53 3.37 -12.83
C LYS A 81 11.32 2.28 -11.78
N VAL A 82 10.06 1.86 -11.58
CA VAL A 82 9.73 0.78 -10.65
C VAL A 82 10.37 -0.55 -11.09
N ALA A 83 10.33 -0.86 -12.39
CA ALA A 83 10.94 -2.08 -12.93
C ALA A 83 12.47 -2.10 -12.76
N GLN A 84 13.13 -0.98 -13.01
CA GLN A 84 14.58 -0.83 -12.80
C GLN A 84 14.96 -1.04 -11.34
N ASP A 85 14.27 -0.36 -10.41
CA ASP A 85 14.48 -0.54 -8.97
C ASP A 85 14.32 -2.01 -8.54
N LEU A 86 13.29 -2.68 -9.04
CA LEU A 86 13.06 -4.09 -8.71
C LEU A 86 14.15 -5.01 -9.27
N LEU A 87 14.68 -4.73 -10.47
CA LEU A 87 15.73 -5.51 -11.08
C LEU A 87 17.10 -5.29 -10.40
N GLU A 88 17.39 -4.06 -10.01
CA GLU A 88 18.67 -3.68 -9.41
C GLU A 88 18.74 -3.95 -7.92
N ASN A 89 17.65 -3.67 -7.20
CA ASN A 89 17.63 -3.66 -5.74
C ASN A 89 16.70 -4.73 -5.12
N GLY A 90 15.79 -5.34 -5.91
CA GLY A 90 14.79 -6.26 -5.42
C GLY A 90 13.60 -5.59 -4.71
N TYR A 91 13.59 -4.27 -4.60
CA TYR A 91 12.51 -3.45 -4.03
C TYR A 91 12.52 -2.05 -4.67
N VAL A 92 11.42 -1.30 -4.51
CA VAL A 92 11.31 0.08 -5.00
C VAL A 92 11.97 1.02 -4.02
N THR A 93 13.03 1.70 -4.46
CA THR A 93 13.83 2.60 -3.62
C THR A 93 13.10 3.90 -3.25
N GLY A 94 13.58 4.58 -2.21
CA GLY A 94 13.06 5.87 -1.76
C GLY A 94 11.68 5.84 -1.08
N ARG A 95 11.03 4.68 -0.99
CA ARG A 95 9.73 4.58 -0.32
C ARG A 95 9.86 4.79 1.18
N PRO A 96 9.10 5.77 1.75
CA PRO A 96 9.17 6.06 3.17
C PRO A 96 8.62 4.89 4.00
N TYR A 97 9.24 4.67 5.17
CA TYR A 97 8.91 3.60 6.08
C TYR A 97 8.97 4.08 7.53
N MET A 98 7.85 4.00 8.23
CA MET A 98 7.78 4.36 9.67
C MET A 98 8.16 3.20 10.58
N GLY A 99 7.91 1.97 10.19
CA GLY A 99 8.14 0.79 11.03
C GLY A 99 7.05 0.55 12.06
N ILE A 100 5.78 0.78 11.69
CA ILE A 100 4.61 0.49 12.54
C ILE A 100 3.60 -0.37 11.78
N THR A 101 2.82 -1.15 12.54
CA THR A 101 1.49 -1.58 12.12
C THR A 101 0.45 -0.71 12.80
N TYR A 102 -0.63 -0.40 12.13
CA TYR A 102 -1.66 0.46 12.68
C TYR A 102 -3.07 0.00 12.33
N LEU A 103 -4.04 0.41 13.13
CA LEU A 103 -5.45 0.17 12.91
C LEU A 103 -6.20 1.52 12.90
N ALA A 104 -7.05 1.70 11.89
CA ALA A 104 -7.97 2.83 11.86
C ALA A 104 -9.24 2.46 12.62
N VAL A 105 -9.55 3.21 13.67
CA VAL A 105 -10.76 3.08 14.48
C VAL A 105 -11.74 4.14 14.01
N ASN A 106 -12.70 3.75 13.17
CA ASN A 106 -13.66 4.66 12.53
C ASN A 106 -15.12 4.40 12.98
N ASP A 107 -15.33 3.36 13.78
CA ASP A 107 -16.66 2.94 14.24
C ASP A 107 -16.63 2.46 15.70
N ALA A 108 -17.82 2.44 16.32
CA ALA A 108 -17.98 2.08 17.72
C ALA A 108 -17.65 0.60 18.01
N GLN A 109 -17.83 -0.29 17.05
CA GLN A 109 -17.54 -1.72 17.22
C GLN A 109 -16.03 -1.94 17.31
N THR A 110 -15.26 -1.36 16.38
CA THR A 110 -13.80 -1.40 16.38
C THR A 110 -13.24 -0.73 17.64
N ALA A 111 -13.80 0.41 18.05
CA ALA A 111 -13.42 1.10 19.29
C ALA A 111 -13.62 0.21 20.53
N ALA A 112 -14.77 -0.46 20.62
CA ALA A 112 -15.07 -1.37 21.73
C ALA A 112 -14.16 -2.60 21.73
N GLN A 113 -13.83 -3.17 20.57
CA GLN A 113 -12.91 -4.29 20.46
C GLN A 113 -11.48 -3.93 20.92
N LEU A 114 -11.05 -2.71 20.62
CA LEU A 114 -9.73 -2.20 21.02
C LEU A 114 -9.73 -1.63 22.46
N GLY A 115 -10.90 -1.42 23.06
CA GLY A 115 -11.04 -0.84 24.41
C GLY A 115 -10.69 0.66 24.46
N VAL A 116 -10.93 1.39 23.37
CA VAL A 116 -10.62 2.82 23.25
C VAL A 116 -11.88 3.68 23.11
N ASN A 117 -11.82 4.93 23.51
CA ASN A 117 -12.97 5.86 23.54
C ASN A 117 -12.87 6.96 22.48
N ALA A 118 -11.83 6.97 21.66
CA ALA A 118 -11.64 7.97 20.62
C ALA A 118 -11.37 7.31 19.27
N TYR A 119 -11.90 7.88 18.22
CA TYR A 119 -11.59 7.44 16.85
C TYR A 119 -10.23 7.96 16.41
N GLY A 120 -9.64 7.34 15.40
CA GLY A 120 -8.35 7.71 14.83
C GLY A 120 -7.47 6.53 14.49
N ILE A 121 -6.20 6.79 14.26
CA ILE A 121 -5.18 5.80 13.90
C ILE A 121 -4.43 5.36 15.16
N TYR A 122 -4.50 4.08 15.49
CA TYR A 122 -3.81 3.50 16.63
C TYR A 122 -2.62 2.65 16.17
N VAL A 123 -1.48 2.86 16.77
CA VAL A 123 -0.30 2.00 16.60
C VAL A 123 -0.57 0.66 17.27
N MET A 124 -0.52 -0.41 16.50
CA MET A 124 -0.76 -1.77 17.00
C MET A 124 0.55 -2.45 17.38
N ASP A 125 1.60 -2.20 16.58
CA ASP A 125 2.92 -2.75 16.81
C ASP A 125 4.00 -1.82 16.24
N VAL A 126 5.19 -1.90 16.81
CA VAL A 126 6.37 -1.14 16.42
C VAL A 126 7.52 -2.10 16.13
N VAL A 127 8.10 -1.98 14.95
CA VAL A 127 9.22 -2.82 14.53
C VAL A 127 10.45 -2.47 15.34
N SER A 128 10.94 -3.43 16.12
CA SER A 128 12.13 -3.25 16.97
C SER A 128 13.35 -2.80 16.15
N GLY A 129 14.04 -1.76 16.62
CA GLY A 129 15.16 -1.12 15.93
C GLY A 129 14.77 -0.29 14.71
N GLY A 130 13.47 -0.24 14.37
CA GLY A 130 12.93 0.55 13.27
C GLY A 130 12.86 2.06 13.58
N PRO A 131 12.43 2.86 12.59
CA PRO A 131 12.31 4.32 12.77
C PRO A 131 11.40 4.71 13.92
N ALA A 132 10.21 4.09 14.03
CA ALA A 132 9.23 4.39 15.08
C ALA A 132 9.74 4.02 16.48
N ASP A 133 10.42 2.88 16.60
CA ASP A 133 11.04 2.45 17.87
C ASP A 133 12.11 3.44 18.33
N LYS A 134 12.99 3.84 17.41
CA LYS A 134 14.03 4.87 17.70
C LYS A 134 13.43 6.22 18.07
N ALA A 135 12.29 6.58 17.50
CA ALA A 135 11.56 7.81 17.84
C ALA A 135 10.79 7.71 19.17
N GLY A 136 10.66 6.50 19.74
CA GLY A 136 9.94 6.27 20.99
C GLY A 136 8.42 6.12 20.85
N LEU A 137 7.92 5.82 19.63
CA LEU A 137 6.54 5.39 19.42
C LEU A 137 6.31 4.01 20.08
N LYS A 138 5.10 3.76 20.54
CA LYS A 138 4.72 2.53 21.23
C LYS A 138 3.38 2.01 20.74
N ALA A 139 3.16 0.71 20.87
CA ALA A 139 1.84 0.12 20.71
C ALA A 139 0.85 0.80 21.68
N GLY A 140 -0.35 1.10 21.21
CA GLY A 140 -1.38 1.84 21.94
C GLY A 140 -1.37 3.35 21.70
N ASP A 141 -0.34 3.93 21.10
CA ASP A 141 -0.33 5.34 20.71
C ASP A 141 -1.41 5.62 19.69
N ARG A 142 -2.21 6.67 19.91
CA ARG A 142 -3.10 7.22 18.88
C ARG A 142 -2.39 8.37 18.17
N ILE A 143 -2.12 8.23 16.90
CA ILE A 143 -1.55 9.30 16.06
C ILE A 143 -2.61 10.39 15.90
N VAL A 144 -2.25 11.63 16.25
CA VAL A 144 -3.15 12.79 16.21
C VAL A 144 -2.80 13.70 15.05
N SER A 145 -1.51 14.00 14.87
CA SER A 145 -1.04 14.81 13.75
C SER A 145 0.38 14.43 13.34
N ILE A 146 0.71 14.73 12.09
CA ILE A 146 2.06 14.64 11.52
C ILE A 146 2.35 16.00 10.89
N ASP A 147 3.45 16.64 11.27
CA ASP A 147 3.86 17.99 10.84
C ASP A 147 2.72 19.01 10.92
N ASN A 148 1.99 18.98 12.04
CA ASN A 148 0.79 19.77 12.33
C ASN A 148 -0.45 19.47 11.47
N THR A 149 -0.38 18.52 10.54
CA THR A 149 -1.54 18.04 9.77
C THR A 149 -2.26 16.94 10.54
N GLU A 150 -3.54 17.13 10.79
CA GLU A 150 -4.36 16.16 11.53
C GLU A 150 -4.48 14.83 10.78
N VAL A 151 -4.36 13.73 11.51
CA VAL A 151 -4.48 12.36 10.99
C VAL A 151 -5.67 11.69 11.68
N ALA A 152 -6.85 11.80 11.09
CA ALA A 152 -8.07 11.19 11.61
C ALA A 152 -8.35 9.83 10.97
N GLN A 153 -7.97 9.63 9.72
CA GLN A 153 -8.27 8.45 8.92
C GLN A 153 -7.02 7.83 8.29
N LYS A 154 -7.15 6.58 7.91
CA LYS A 154 -6.09 5.83 7.21
C LYS A 154 -5.64 6.50 5.90
N THR A 155 -6.57 7.13 5.20
CA THR A 155 -6.30 7.89 3.97
C THR A 155 -5.35 9.04 4.21
N ASP A 156 -5.49 9.73 5.35
CA ASP A 156 -4.67 10.89 5.71
C ASP A 156 -3.22 10.46 5.92
N LEU A 157 -3.00 9.37 6.68
CA LEU A 157 -1.65 8.82 6.89
C LEU A 157 -1.01 8.36 5.57
N GLY A 158 -1.79 7.67 4.71
CA GLY A 158 -1.33 7.20 3.41
C GLY A 158 -0.93 8.34 2.47
N THR A 159 -1.72 9.40 2.44
CA THR A 159 -1.46 10.59 1.61
C THR A 159 -0.23 11.34 2.11
N LEU A 160 -0.14 11.60 3.42
CA LEU A 160 1.01 12.27 4.03
C LEU A 160 2.30 11.50 3.77
N MET A 161 2.27 10.15 3.88
CA MET A 161 3.46 9.34 3.59
C MET A 161 3.91 9.40 2.13
N GLN A 162 3.00 9.69 1.18
CA GLN A 162 3.36 9.85 -0.24
C GLN A 162 4.06 11.20 -0.54
N GLU A 163 3.88 12.20 0.33
CA GLU A 163 4.51 13.52 0.21
C GLU A 163 5.94 13.55 0.75
N HIS A 164 6.37 12.44 1.39
CA HIS A 164 7.68 12.32 2.04
C HIS A 164 8.56 11.25 1.38
N SER A 165 9.85 11.35 1.65
CA SER A 165 10.87 10.40 1.20
C SER A 165 11.56 9.72 2.37
N ALA A 166 12.23 8.60 2.11
CA ALA A 166 13.12 8.00 3.09
C ALA A 166 14.21 9.01 3.49
N GLY A 167 14.47 9.13 4.79
CA GLY A 167 15.41 10.11 5.37
C GLY A 167 14.75 11.40 5.86
N ASP A 168 13.51 11.72 5.47
CA ASP A 168 12.79 12.88 5.99
C ASP A 168 12.49 12.70 7.48
N THR A 169 12.48 13.80 8.22
CA THR A 169 12.16 13.78 9.65
C THR A 169 10.82 14.45 9.90
N LEU A 170 9.89 13.69 10.49
CA LEU A 170 8.52 14.09 10.79
C LEU A 170 8.35 14.40 12.27
N SER A 171 7.55 15.41 12.58
CA SER A 171 7.06 15.70 13.92
C SER A 171 5.70 15.01 14.13
N ILE A 172 5.67 13.94 14.93
CA ILE A 172 4.45 13.15 15.14
C ILE A 172 3.90 13.44 16.53
N THR A 173 2.69 13.96 16.62
CA THR A 173 1.97 14.11 17.88
C THR A 173 1.06 12.90 18.10
N VAL A 174 1.22 12.26 19.25
CA VAL A 174 0.41 11.11 19.66
C VAL A 174 -0.30 11.40 20.99
N ALA A 175 -1.45 10.76 21.17
CA ALA A 175 -2.10 10.64 22.47
C ALA A 175 -1.72 9.29 23.10
N ARG A 176 -1.05 9.32 24.24
CA ARG A 176 -0.61 8.18 25.04
C ARG A 176 -1.03 8.38 26.47
N ASP A 177 -1.76 7.42 27.06
CA ASP A 177 -2.21 7.48 28.47
C ASP A 177 -2.95 8.79 28.83
N GLY A 178 -3.73 9.31 27.90
CA GLY A 178 -4.49 10.56 28.06
C GLY A 178 -3.66 11.83 27.92
N GLN A 179 -2.37 11.73 27.61
CA GLN A 179 -1.47 12.88 27.42
C GLN A 179 -1.03 13.00 25.96
N MET A 180 -0.87 14.23 25.50
CA MET A 180 -0.29 14.53 24.20
C MET A 180 1.24 14.54 24.30
N GLN A 181 1.89 13.80 23.40
CA GLN A 181 3.35 13.75 23.29
C GLN A 181 3.73 13.95 21.83
N THR A 182 4.79 14.70 21.60
CA THR A 182 5.35 14.89 20.26
C THR A 182 6.71 14.21 20.20
N VAL A 183 6.90 13.38 19.17
CA VAL A 183 8.14 12.67 18.89
C VAL A 183 8.65 13.05 17.50
N SER A 184 9.97 13.06 17.36
CA SER A 184 10.63 13.29 16.06
C SER A 184 11.00 11.93 15.47
N LEU A 185 10.46 11.62 14.29
CA LEU A 185 10.68 10.35 13.60
C LEU A 185 11.39 10.60 12.27
N THR A 186 12.58 10.04 12.09
CA THR A 186 13.24 10.02 10.78
C THR A 186 12.80 8.78 10.02
N LEU A 187 12.19 8.98 8.86
CA LEU A 187 11.68 7.89 8.01
C LEU A 187 12.83 7.02 7.51
N GLY A 188 12.66 5.72 7.65
CA GLY A 188 13.51 4.74 6.98
C GLY A 188 13.08 4.50 5.55
N GLU A 189 13.81 3.64 4.87
CA GLU A 189 13.47 3.15 3.54
C GLU A 189 12.74 1.80 3.63
N LYS A 190 11.64 1.67 2.88
CA LYS A 190 10.93 0.40 2.77
C LYS A 190 11.72 -0.50 1.82
N ASN A 191 12.20 -1.64 2.31
CA ASN A 191 12.98 -2.62 1.56
C ASN A 191 12.44 -4.04 1.73
N ALA A 192 13.06 -5.02 1.08
CA ALA A 192 12.62 -6.41 1.13
C ALA A 192 12.61 -6.99 2.55
N SER A 193 13.56 -6.59 3.40
CA SER A 193 13.70 -7.11 4.77
C SER A 193 12.63 -6.60 5.72
N ASN A 194 12.08 -5.38 5.50
CA ASN A 194 11.07 -4.77 6.35
C ASN A 194 9.67 -4.72 5.73
N SER A 195 9.52 -5.20 4.48
CA SER A 195 8.23 -5.22 3.77
C SER A 195 7.27 -6.30 4.31
N GLY A 196 7.76 -7.34 4.98
CA GLY A 196 6.96 -8.46 5.48
C GLY A 196 6.21 -8.20 6.78
N ASN A 197 6.51 -7.12 7.50
CA ASN A 197 5.96 -6.87 8.84
C ASN A 197 4.78 -5.89 8.87
N GLY A 198 4.13 -5.63 7.74
CA GLY A 198 3.03 -4.67 7.63
C GLY A 198 1.67 -5.23 7.21
N THR A 199 1.50 -6.55 7.11
CA THR A 199 0.21 -7.14 6.73
C THR A 199 -0.12 -8.36 7.58
N ASN A 200 -1.18 -8.23 8.37
CA ASN A 200 -2.01 -9.27 8.99
C ASN A 200 -1.25 -10.49 9.56
N GLY A 201 -1.20 -10.58 10.88
CA GLY A 201 -0.94 -11.81 11.62
C GLY A 201 -1.96 -12.90 11.31
N ALA A 202 -1.72 -13.64 10.22
CA ALA A 202 -2.21 -14.97 10.03
C ALA A 202 -0.98 -15.84 9.88
N SER A 203 -0.53 -16.38 11.00
CA SER A 203 0.52 -17.39 11.08
C SER A 203 0.15 -18.57 10.20
N ARG A 204 0.81 -18.67 9.05
CA ARG A 204 0.86 -19.91 8.29
C ARG A 204 1.81 -20.84 9.02
N GLN A 205 1.25 -21.67 9.90
CA GLN A 205 1.97 -22.85 10.39
C GLN A 205 2.28 -23.75 9.19
N GLU A 206 3.54 -23.76 8.77
CA GLU A 206 4.07 -24.84 7.94
C GLU A 206 4.01 -26.12 8.76
N LYS A 207 3.04 -26.94 8.44
CA LYS A 207 3.00 -28.33 8.90
C LYS A 207 4.07 -29.09 8.12
N SER A 208 5.19 -29.36 8.77
CA SER A 208 6.19 -30.32 8.35
C SER A 208 5.49 -31.65 8.05
N ALA A 209 5.44 -32.04 6.79
CA ALA A 209 5.03 -33.38 6.41
C ALA A 209 6.18 -34.33 6.74
N GLU A 210 6.07 -34.99 7.89
CA GLU A 210 6.90 -36.12 8.29
C GLU A 210 6.55 -37.31 7.39
N SER A 211 7.55 -37.79 6.70
CA SER A 211 7.53 -38.96 5.83
C SER A 211 7.15 -40.24 6.59
N ALA A 212 6.03 -40.84 6.24
CA ALA A 212 5.70 -42.19 6.67
C ALA A 212 6.35 -43.26 5.75
N PRO A 213 6.88 -44.36 6.26
CA PRO A 213 7.53 -45.36 5.43
C PRO A 213 6.53 -46.25 4.69
N GLN A 214 6.82 -46.51 3.43
CA GLN A 214 6.11 -47.48 2.60
C GLN A 214 6.27 -48.89 3.20
N GLN A 215 5.16 -49.53 3.57
CA GLN A 215 5.07 -50.96 3.71
C GLN A 215 4.46 -51.56 2.43
N ASN A 216 5.22 -52.44 1.84
CA ASN A 216 4.87 -53.29 0.71
C ASN A 216 4.13 -54.55 1.21
N PRO A 217 2.94 -54.92 0.74
CA PRO A 217 2.43 -56.27 0.92
C PRO A 217 2.69 -57.14 -0.30
N GLN A 218 3.54 -58.12 -0.16
CA GLN A 218 3.45 -59.34 -0.93
C GLN A 218 2.39 -60.22 -0.29
N GLY A 219 1.51 -60.84 -1.15
CA GLY A 219 0.55 -61.83 -0.79
C GLY A 219 -0.44 -62.01 -1.94
#